data_2f9a9999d49d33459cfc3fffdd52fe9d
#
_entry.id   2f9a9999d49d33459cfc3fffdd52fe9d
#
_cell.length_a   1.000
_cell.length_b   1.000
_cell.length_c   1.000
_cell.angle_alpha   90.00
_cell.angle_beta   90.00
_cell.angle_gamma   90.00
#
_symmetry.space_group_name_H-M   'P 1'
#
loop_
_entity.id
_entity.type
_entity.pdbx_description
1 polymer ?
#
loop_
_entity_poly.entity_id
_entity_poly.type
_entity_poly.pdbx_seq_one_letter_code
_entity_poly.pdbx_strand_id
1 'polypeptide(L)'
;MPAPLLSILLAVAVQTASSPAPIDSIDRYVRSEMARQRIPGLSMAVLRGDSIILARGWGEANVEHHVPASDSTIYQSGSVGKQFTSALVLRLVADNRLALDDPISRWLPEGPSRWGRITVRQLLTHTSGIPDYADSTLDYRRDYTEDDLVRLAARLPPLFEPGARWSYSNTGYLLLGVIIHRITGTFYGDLLRSQVFGPLGMRTARIISESDIVPNRADGYRLIEGRLEHQEWVAPSLNTTADGSLYLTVLDLARWAVGLNHLRFPGAEGLRQSWTPVRLNDGGTYPYGFGWSLDQQRGFPRIGHTGSWQGFKTSIQRYPEQNLTVIAMANLAEARPEAITLAVAGILEPSLRPPQVIPEPPSGTPPPQAIPDLLREISSGRGAARLTPGLSRFVSKEFRDGLGELLDPTREWTWKGCDDVSARRLERLGSAVQRICYSAGRTQETASLVEVDYSADRRAAFVDWYDY
;
A
#
# COMPACT_ATOMS: atom_id res chain seq x y z
N MET A 1 -65.87 37.63 -39.12
CA MET A 1 -64.84 36.60 -39.28
C MET A 1 -63.76 36.85 -38.22
N PRO A 2 -63.59 36.06 -37.17
CA PRO A 2 -62.56 36.24 -36.19
C PRO A 2 -61.27 35.53 -36.66
N ALA A 3 -60.11 36.18 -36.46
CA ALA A 3 -58.79 35.67 -36.74
C ALA A 3 -58.32 34.66 -35.68
N PRO A 4 -57.51 33.64 -36.03
CA PRO A 4 -57.03 32.67 -35.07
C PRO A 4 -55.80 33.20 -34.32
N LEU A 5 -55.82 33.10 -32.99
CA LEU A 5 -54.71 33.29 -32.09
C LEU A 5 -53.73 32.10 -32.23
N LEU A 6 -52.50 32.39 -32.65
CA LEU A 6 -51.43 31.45 -32.76
C LEU A 6 -50.70 31.40 -31.39
N SER A 7 -50.90 30.34 -30.61
CA SER A 7 -50.19 30.10 -29.36
C SER A 7 -48.78 29.54 -29.66
N ILE A 8 -47.74 30.32 -29.42
CA ILE A 8 -46.35 29.88 -29.52
C ILE A 8 -45.99 29.16 -28.22
N LEU A 9 -45.88 27.84 -28.25
CA LEU A 9 -45.31 27.04 -27.19
C LEU A 9 -43.79 27.18 -27.18
N LEU A 10 -43.23 27.89 -26.20
CA LEU A 10 -41.80 27.95 -25.96
C LEU A 10 -41.38 26.63 -25.27
N ALA A 11 -40.73 25.75 -26.03
CA ALA A 11 -40.09 24.56 -25.47
C ALA A 11 -38.79 24.98 -24.78
N VAL A 12 -38.78 25.00 -23.44
CA VAL A 12 -37.55 25.15 -22.64
C VAL A 12 -36.81 23.83 -22.72
N ALA A 13 -35.75 23.77 -23.51
CA ALA A 13 -34.80 22.66 -23.50
C ALA A 13 -34.02 22.68 -22.18
N VAL A 14 -34.39 21.81 -21.24
CA VAL A 14 -33.57 21.52 -20.07
C VAL A 14 -32.32 20.78 -20.55
N GLN A 15 -31.22 21.49 -20.69
CA GLN A 15 -29.91 20.86 -20.90
C GLN A 15 -29.58 20.07 -19.61
N THR A 16 -29.78 18.77 -19.63
CA THR A 16 -29.20 17.86 -18.64
C THR A 16 -27.69 17.93 -18.81
N ALA A 17 -27.01 18.53 -17.84
CA ALA A 17 -25.56 18.51 -17.77
C ALA A 17 -25.11 17.03 -17.79
N SER A 18 -24.46 16.60 -18.86
CA SER A 18 -23.86 15.27 -18.94
C SER A 18 -22.85 15.13 -17.80
N SER A 19 -22.94 14.06 -17.02
CA SER A 19 -21.91 13.74 -16.03
C SER A 19 -20.55 13.70 -16.73
N PRO A 20 -19.50 14.34 -16.19
CA PRO A 20 -18.19 14.34 -16.82
C PRO A 20 -17.70 12.90 -17.00
N ALA A 21 -17.00 12.66 -18.12
CA ALA A 21 -16.42 11.35 -18.38
C ALA A 21 -15.53 10.93 -17.19
N PRO A 22 -15.45 9.64 -16.85
CA PRO A 22 -14.66 9.15 -15.69
C PRO A 22 -13.22 9.67 -15.69
N ILE A 23 -12.58 9.80 -16.87
CA ILE A 23 -11.20 10.31 -17.01
C ILE A 23 -11.10 11.79 -16.61
N ASP A 24 -12.09 12.62 -16.99
CA ASP A 24 -12.10 14.04 -16.60
C ASP A 24 -12.31 14.20 -15.08
N SER A 25 -13.07 13.30 -14.48
CA SER A 25 -13.26 13.25 -13.02
C SER A 25 -11.98 12.86 -12.31
N ILE A 26 -11.23 11.89 -12.84
CA ILE A 26 -9.91 11.50 -12.34
C ILE A 26 -8.93 12.68 -12.44
N ASP A 27 -8.84 13.33 -13.61
CA ASP A 27 -7.91 14.45 -13.81
C ASP A 27 -8.17 15.57 -12.80
N ARG A 28 -9.43 15.95 -12.62
CA ARG A 28 -9.82 16.99 -11.66
C ARG A 28 -9.50 16.59 -10.22
N TYR A 29 -9.80 15.37 -9.83
CA TYR A 29 -9.52 14.85 -8.51
C TYR A 29 -8.01 14.82 -8.22
N VAL A 30 -7.21 14.24 -9.13
CA VAL A 30 -5.75 14.17 -8.99
C VAL A 30 -5.13 15.54 -8.84
N ARG A 31 -5.52 16.53 -9.67
CA ARG A 31 -5.03 17.91 -9.54
C ARG A 31 -5.39 18.55 -8.21
N SER A 32 -6.61 18.32 -7.73
CA SER A 32 -7.05 18.82 -6.42
C SER A 32 -6.24 18.23 -5.29
N GLU A 33 -6.00 16.90 -5.33
CA GLU A 33 -5.21 16.21 -4.31
C GLU A 33 -3.73 16.60 -4.34
N MET A 34 -3.14 16.73 -5.52
CA MET A 34 -1.77 17.21 -5.64
C MET A 34 -1.61 18.61 -5.04
N ALA A 35 -2.55 19.52 -5.31
CA ALA A 35 -2.53 20.86 -4.74
C ALA A 35 -2.68 20.82 -3.21
N ARG A 36 -3.60 20.02 -2.68
CA ARG A 36 -3.84 19.84 -1.25
C ARG A 36 -2.63 19.27 -0.53
N GLN A 37 -2.02 18.23 -1.10
CA GLN A 37 -0.85 17.56 -0.53
C GLN A 37 0.48 18.22 -0.92
N ARG A 38 0.45 19.23 -1.79
CA ARG A 38 1.64 19.94 -2.31
C ARG A 38 2.61 19.00 -3.06
N ILE A 39 2.07 18.00 -3.76
CA ILE A 39 2.85 17.03 -4.53
C ILE A 39 3.39 17.71 -5.79
N PRO A 40 4.73 17.79 -5.99
CA PRO A 40 5.31 18.40 -7.19
C PRO A 40 4.98 17.63 -8.46
N GLY A 41 5.15 16.31 -8.46
CA GLY A 41 4.94 15.43 -9.59
C GLY A 41 4.30 14.11 -9.19
N LEU A 42 3.37 13.65 -10.04
CA LEU A 42 2.70 12.37 -9.87
C LEU A 42 2.49 11.71 -11.23
N SER A 43 2.72 10.41 -11.31
CA SER A 43 2.34 9.58 -12.46
C SER A 43 1.38 8.49 -12.04
N MET A 44 0.43 8.16 -12.91
CA MET A 44 -0.59 7.14 -12.65
C MET A 44 -0.79 6.25 -13.88
N ALA A 45 -1.03 4.97 -13.62
CA ALA A 45 -1.61 4.05 -14.60
C ALA A 45 -2.84 3.36 -14.01
N VAL A 46 -3.85 3.20 -14.83
CA VAL A 46 -5.08 2.46 -14.49
C VAL A 46 -5.30 1.39 -15.54
N LEU A 47 -5.57 0.18 -15.07
CA LEU A 47 -5.84 -0.97 -15.95
C LEU A 47 -7.25 -1.53 -15.68
N ARG A 48 -7.92 -1.91 -16.75
CA ARG A 48 -9.10 -2.76 -16.72
C ARG A 48 -8.71 -4.10 -17.34
N GLY A 49 -8.52 -5.12 -16.52
CA GLY A 49 -7.87 -6.36 -16.93
C GLY A 49 -6.45 -6.10 -17.42
N ASP A 50 -6.18 -6.48 -18.67
CA ASP A 50 -4.88 -6.29 -19.31
C ASP A 50 -4.75 -4.95 -20.05
N SER A 51 -5.84 -4.21 -20.18
CA SER A 51 -5.88 -2.96 -20.94
C SER A 51 -5.56 -1.76 -20.06
N ILE A 52 -4.54 -0.99 -20.40
CA ILE A 52 -4.27 0.31 -19.79
C ILE A 52 -5.32 1.30 -20.32
N ILE A 53 -6.20 1.79 -19.44
CA ILE A 53 -7.25 2.75 -19.77
C ILE A 53 -6.84 4.19 -19.45
N LEU A 54 -5.80 4.38 -18.64
CA LEU A 54 -5.17 5.65 -18.34
C LEU A 54 -3.69 5.42 -18.06
N ALA A 55 -2.81 6.20 -18.69
CA ALA A 55 -1.41 6.34 -18.28
C ALA A 55 -1.01 7.81 -18.48
N ARG A 56 -0.66 8.50 -17.39
CA ARG A 56 -0.42 9.95 -17.44
C ARG A 56 0.43 10.43 -16.28
N GLY A 57 1.14 11.56 -16.49
CA GLY A 57 1.77 12.35 -15.44
C GLY A 57 1.09 13.71 -15.25
N TRP A 58 1.26 14.28 -14.06
CA TRP A 58 0.84 15.62 -13.66
C TRP A 58 1.96 16.29 -12.87
N GLY A 59 2.08 17.63 -13.01
CA GLY A 59 3.11 18.40 -12.32
C GLY A 59 4.50 18.15 -12.87
N GLU A 60 5.52 18.21 -12.02
CA GLU A 60 6.93 18.25 -12.39
C GLU A 60 7.72 17.08 -11.78
N ALA A 61 8.44 16.35 -12.62
CA ALA A 61 9.39 15.32 -12.23
C ALA A 61 10.68 15.95 -11.62
N ASN A 62 11.01 17.15 -12.08
CA ASN A 62 12.09 17.98 -11.54
C ASN A 62 11.60 19.43 -11.47
N VAL A 63 11.54 19.98 -10.25
CA VAL A 63 11.03 21.32 -10.00
C VAL A 63 12.04 22.40 -10.40
N GLU A 64 13.34 22.15 -10.24
CA GLU A 64 14.38 23.14 -10.57
C GLU A 64 14.50 23.39 -12.06
N HIS A 65 14.32 22.34 -12.85
CA HIS A 65 14.43 22.40 -14.31
C HIS A 65 13.07 22.43 -15.03
N HIS A 66 11.97 22.50 -14.29
CA HIS A 66 10.60 22.49 -14.82
C HIS A 66 10.33 21.32 -15.77
N VAL A 67 10.88 20.12 -15.43
CA VAL A 67 10.67 18.91 -16.24
C VAL A 67 9.30 18.33 -15.91
N PRO A 68 8.36 18.23 -16.86
CA PRO A 68 7.03 17.71 -16.58
C PRO A 68 7.07 16.21 -16.26
N ALA A 69 6.24 15.79 -15.31
CA ALA A 69 5.99 14.37 -15.07
C ALA A 69 5.15 13.75 -16.17
N SER A 70 5.43 12.50 -16.53
CA SER A 70 4.75 11.73 -17.58
C SER A 70 4.58 10.27 -17.15
N ASP A 71 3.92 9.46 -17.96
CA ASP A 71 3.82 8.00 -17.76
C ASP A 71 5.17 7.27 -17.86
N SER A 72 6.15 7.91 -18.49
CA SER A 72 7.54 7.42 -18.63
C SER A 72 8.50 7.99 -17.60
N THR A 73 8.04 8.80 -16.64
CA THR A 73 8.84 9.28 -15.54
C THR A 73 9.21 8.12 -14.61
N ILE A 74 10.50 8.05 -14.27
CA ILE A 74 11.06 7.00 -13.40
C ILE A 74 11.10 7.51 -11.97
N TYR A 75 10.49 6.74 -11.08
CA TYR A 75 10.46 6.96 -9.63
C TYR A 75 11.15 5.81 -8.89
N GLN A 76 11.40 5.99 -7.61
CA GLN A 76 11.82 4.90 -6.74
C GLN A 76 10.59 4.16 -6.18
N SER A 77 10.64 2.82 -6.25
CA SER A 77 9.49 1.97 -5.88
C SER A 77 9.20 1.93 -4.38
N GLY A 78 10.24 2.14 -3.55
CA GLY A 78 10.16 1.79 -2.14
C GLY A 78 9.67 0.35 -1.97
N SER A 79 8.95 0.08 -0.91
CA SER A 79 8.53 -1.28 -0.53
C SER A 79 7.65 -2.04 -1.53
N VAL A 80 7.13 -1.39 -2.59
CA VAL A 80 6.52 -2.12 -3.72
C VAL A 80 7.52 -3.09 -4.36
N GLY A 81 8.81 -2.81 -4.26
CA GLY A 81 9.89 -3.70 -4.70
C GLY A 81 9.90 -5.08 -4.02
N LYS A 82 9.32 -5.22 -2.81
CA LYS A 82 9.22 -6.50 -2.10
C LYS A 82 8.48 -7.59 -2.87
N GLN A 83 7.54 -7.20 -3.72
CA GLN A 83 6.81 -8.11 -4.59
C GLN A 83 7.75 -8.87 -5.54
N PHE A 84 8.76 -8.18 -6.07
CA PHE A 84 9.72 -8.75 -7.00
C PHE A 84 10.75 -9.64 -6.29
N THR A 85 11.20 -9.25 -5.11
CA THR A 85 12.04 -10.10 -4.26
C THR A 85 11.33 -11.39 -3.86
N SER A 86 10.06 -11.30 -3.44
CA SER A 86 9.23 -12.46 -3.14
C SER A 86 9.07 -13.37 -4.35
N ALA A 87 8.89 -12.79 -5.53
CA ALA A 87 8.76 -13.54 -6.76
C ALA A 87 10.05 -14.34 -7.09
N LEU A 88 11.24 -13.75 -6.90
CA LEU A 88 12.52 -14.49 -7.06
C LEU A 88 12.66 -15.63 -6.05
N VAL A 89 12.30 -15.40 -4.77
CA VAL A 89 12.29 -16.46 -3.76
C VAL A 89 11.40 -17.62 -4.20
N LEU A 90 10.19 -17.33 -4.67
CA LEU A 90 9.24 -18.34 -5.15
C LEU A 90 9.73 -19.05 -6.41
N ARG A 91 10.50 -18.37 -7.25
CA ARG A 91 11.17 -19.02 -8.37
C ARG A 91 12.22 -20.04 -7.90
N LEU A 92 13.04 -19.68 -6.92
CA LEU A 92 14.00 -20.60 -6.32
C LEU A 92 13.31 -21.78 -5.64
N VAL A 93 12.14 -21.58 -5.04
CA VAL A 93 11.30 -22.66 -4.49
C VAL A 93 10.80 -23.59 -5.61
N ALA A 94 10.29 -23.04 -6.69
CA ALA A 94 9.83 -23.83 -7.85
C ALA A 94 10.96 -24.63 -8.51
N ASP A 95 12.18 -24.10 -8.49
CA ASP A 95 13.39 -24.76 -9.01
C ASP A 95 14.03 -25.74 -7.97
N ASN A 96 13.39 -26.00 -6.82
CA ASN A 96 13.86 -26.83 -5.70
C ASN A 96 15.24 -26.44 -5.14
N ARG A 97 15.62 -25.18 -5.25
CA ARG A 97 16.87 -24.62 -4.71
C ARG A 97 16.73 -24.03 -3.31
N LEU A 98 15.49 -23.83 -2.87
CA LEU A 98 15.09 -23.24 -1.62
C LEU A 98 13.74 -23.82 -1.19
N ALA A 99 13.53 -24.07 0.11
CA ALA A 99 12.21 -24.33 0.64
C ALA A 99 11.77 -23.16 1.55
N LEU A 100 10.47 -22.85 1.53
CA LEU A 100 9.94 -21.74 2.35
C LEU A 100 10.16 -21.97 3.85
N ASP A 101 10.20 -23.21 4.27
CA ASP A 101 10.37 -23.61 5.68
C ASP A 101 11.83 -23.92 6.04
N ASP A 102 12.77 -23.71 5.11
CA ASP A 102 14.20 -23.78 5.39
C ASP A 102 14.61 -22.72 6.43
N PRO A 103 15.47 -23.05 7.40
CA PRO A 103 16.00 -22.10 8.34
C PRO A 103 16.99 -21.14 7.66
N ILE A 104 16.90 -19.85 7.95
CA ILE A 104 17.76 -18.84 7.31
C ILE A 104 19.25 -19.01 7.65
N SER A 105 19.56 -19.64 8.81
CA SER A 105 20.94 -19.96 9.22
C SER A 105 21.70 -20.84 8.23
N ARG A 106 20.98 -21.57 7.35
CA ARG A 106 21.57 -22.37 6.27
C ARG A 106 22.42 -21.52 5.31
N TRP A 107 22.00 -20.32 5.04
CA TRP A 107 22.70 -19.39 4.13
C TRP A 107 23.31 -18.20 4.84
N LEU A 108 22.97 -17.99 6.14
CA LEU A 108 23.46 -16.89 6.96
C LEU A 108 24.14 -17.47 8.23
N PRO A 109 25.23 -18.26 8.07
CA PRO A 109 25.85 -18.97 9.20
C PRO A 109 26.51 -18.03 10.23
N GLU A 110 26.83 -16.79 9.86
CA GLU A 110 27.35 -15.75 10.75
C GLU A 110 26.27 -15.15 11.68
N GLY A 111 25.01 -15.48 11.45
CA GLY A 111 23.90 -15.05 12.29
C GLY A 111 23.88 -15.73 13.65
N PRO A 112 23.14 -15.19 14.62
CA PRO A 112 23.01 -15.79 15.96
C PRO A 112 22.27 -17.13 15.88
N SER A 113 22.52 -18.02 16.85
CA SER A 113 21.91 -19.37 16.89
C SER A 113 20.38 -19.38 16.80
N ARG A 114 19.71 -18.30 17.26
CA ARG A 114 18.25 -18.15 17.15
C ARG A 114 17.75 -18.12 15.68
N TRP A 115 18.59 -17.75 14.70
CA TRP A 115 18.25 -17.77 13.28
C TRP A 115 18.04 -19.18 12.73
N GLY A 116 18.49 -20.21 13.44
CA GLY A 116 18.15 -21.60 13.16
C GLY A 116 16.67 -21.95 13.33
N ARG A 117 15.89 -21.09 13.98
CA ARG A 117 14.43 -21.24 14.14
C ARG A 117 13.61 -20.28 13.27
N ILE A 118 14.25 -19.39 12.54
CA ILE A 118 13.60 -18.45 11.63
C ILE A 118 13.60 -19.04 10.21
N THR A 119 12.45 -19.08 9.57
CA THR A 119 12.31 -19.60 8.23
C THR A 119 12.27 -18.51 7.18
N VAL A 120 12.55 -18.87 5.91
CA VAL A 120 12.39 -17.99 4.75
C VAL A 120 10.94 -17.44 4.64
N ARG A 121 9.94 -18.29 4.90
CA ARG A 121 8.53 -17.89 4.97
C ARG A 121 8.31 -16.76 5.97
N GLN A 122 8.91 -16.83 7.15
CA GLN A 122 8.75 -15.82 8.19
C GLN A 122 9.43 -14.50 7.85
N LEU A 123 10.48 -14.48 7.03
CA LEU A 123 11.03 -13.25 6.45
C LEU A 123 10.05 -12.63 5.44
N LEU A 124 9.50 -13.44 4.52
CA LEU A 124 8.55 -12.99 3.50
C LEU A 124 7.27 -12.40 4.09
N THR A 125 6.83 -12.91 5.25
CA THR A 125 5.56 -12.54 5.90
C THR A 125 5.71 -11.58 7.07
N HIS A 126 6.90 -11.07 7.35
CA HIS A 126 7.18 -10.18 8.49
C HIS A 126 6.82 -10.79 9.86
N THR A 127 7.01 -12.10 10.01
CA THR A 127 6.73 -12.83 11.26
C THR A 127 8.00 -13.44 11.89
N SER A 128 9.18 -13.02 11.43
CA SER A 128 10.46 -13.53 11.92
C SER A 128 10.84 -13.05 13.33
N GLY A 129 10.30 -11.92 13.77
CA GLY A 129 10.72 -11.24 15.00
C GLY A 129 12.04 -10.47 14.87
N ILE A 130 12.65 -10.41 13.67
CA ILE A 130 13.83 -9.56 13.41
C ILE A 130 13.37 -8.11 13.30
N PRO A 131 13.92 -7.18 14.12
CA PRO A 131 13.58 -5.76 14.06
C PRO A 131 13.88 -5.13 12.70
N ASP A 132 13.24 -4.01 12.41
CA ASP A 132 13.60 -3.21 11.25
C ASP A 132 14.98 -2.53 11.48
N TYR A 133 15.84 -2.53 10.47
CA TYR A 133 17.12 -1.83 10.55
C TYR A 133 16.93 -0.32 10.60
N ALA A 134 15.82 0.19 10.08
CA ALA A 134 15.49 1.61 10.14
C ALA A 134 15.28 2.13 11.57
N ASP A 135 14.87 1.24 12.49
CA ASP A 135 14.74 1.55 13.93
C ASP A 135 16.08 1.44 14.68
N SER A 136 17.18 1.15 13.98
CA SER A 136 18.51 0.96 14.52
C SER A 136 19.35 2.24 14.46
N THR A 137 20.60 2.15 14.91
CA THR A 137 21.60 3.20 14.76
C THR A 137 22.31 3.17 13.39
N LEU A 138 21.61 2.73 12.33
CA LEU A 138 22.13 2.71 10.98
C LEU A 138 22.48 4.14 10.51
N ASP A 139 23.71 4.33 10.10
CA ASP A 139 24.11 5.60 9.46
C ASP A 139 23.79 5.55 7.96
N TYR A 140 22.74 6.24 7.55
CA TYR A 140 22.29 6.29 6.16
C TYR A 140 23.30 6.95 5.20
N ARG A 141 24.33 7.60 5.70
CA ARG A 141 25.39 8.24 4.88
C ARG A 141 26.62 7.36 4.69
N ARG A 142 26.62 6.17 5.28
CA ARG A 142 27.72 5.20 5.20
C ARG A 142 27.37 4.07 4.24
N ASP A 143 28.35 3.65 3.43
CA ASP A 143 28.26 2.43 2.64
C ASP A 143 28.45 1.18 3.50
N TYR A 144 27.70 0.14 3.15
CA TYR A 144 27.71 -1.17 3.80
C TYR A 144 27.83 -2.26 2.75
N THR A 145 28.61 -3.29 3.06
CA THR A 145 28.57 -4.55 2.32
C THR A 145 27.35 -5.38 2.76
N GLU A 146 26.96 -6.38 1.96
CA GLU A 146 25.93 -7.34 2.38
C GLU A 146 26.28 -7.98 3.73
N ASP A 147 27.53 -8.35 3.94
CA ASP A 147 28.01 -8.94 5.20
C ASP A 147 27.93 -7.95 6.38
N ASP A 148 28.16 -6.64 6.16
CA ASP A 148 27.97 -5.64 7.19
C ASP A 148 26.51 -5.54 7.61
N LEU A 149 25.59 -5.54 6.63
CA LEU A 149 24.16 -5.49 6.87
C LEU A 149 23.66 -6.75 7.58
N VAL A 150 24.16 -7.93 7.21
CA VAL A 150 23.86 -9.18 7.93
C VAL A 150 24.36 -9.12 9.37
N ARG A 151 25.60 -8.65 9.60
CA ARG A 151 26.14 -8.48 10.95
C ARG A 151 25.37 -7.46 11.79
N LEU A 152 24.90 -6.38 11.16
CA LEU A 152 24.03 -5.40 11.83
C LEU A 152 22.72 -6.06 12.25
N ALA A 153 22.03 -6.73 11.34
CA ALA A 153 20.77 -7.44 11.62
C ALA A 153 20.96 -8.50 12.74
N ALA A 154 22.09 -9.20 12.75
CA ALA A 154 22.41 -10.21 13.75
C ALA A 154 22.55 -9.68 15.19
N ARG A 155 22.93 -8.40 15.34
CA ARG A 155 23.08 -7.73 16.65
C ARG A 155 21.77 -7.21 17.22
N LEU A 156 20.74 -7.01 16.39
CA LEU A 156 19.45 -6.48 16.85
C LEU A 156 18.76 -7.52 17.77
N PRO A 157 18.25 -7.10 18.95
CA PRO A 157 17.52 -7.99 19.82
C PRO A 157 16.19 -8.39 19.18
N PRO A 158 15.72 -9.63 19.29
CA PRO A 158 14.47 -10.04 18.68
C PRO A 158 13.29 -9.33 19.35
N LEU A 159 12.28 -8.95 18.58
CA LEU A 159 11.05 -8.33 19.07
C LEU A 159 10.11 -9.37 19.71
N PHE A 160 10.12 -10.62 19.19
CA PHE A 160 9.26 -11.73 19.61
C PHE A 160 9.78 -13.04 19.03
N GLU A 161 9.22 -14.15 19.51
CA GLU A 161 9.52 -15.49 18.97
C GLU A 161 8.98 -15.63 17.54
N PRO A 162 9.71 -16.28 16.63
CA PRO A 162 9.30 -16.46 15.24
C PRO A 162 7.87 -17.02 15.11
N GLY A 163 7.04 -16.39 14.30
CA GLY A 163 5.64 -16.75 14.07
C GLY A 163 4.65 -16.27 15.15
N ALA A 164 5.12 -15.68 16.25
CA ALA A 164 4.22 -15.28 17.34
C ALA A 164 3.40 -14.04 17.01
N ARG A 165 3.95 -13.11 16.25
CA ARG A 165 3.30 -11.85 15.84
C ARG A 165 3.73 -11.43 14.45
N TRP A 166 3.02 -10.48 13.91
CA TRP A 166 3.42 -9.74 12.73
C TRP A 166 4.05 -8.39 13.13
N SER A 167 5.16 -8.05 12.51
CA SER A 167 5.80 -6.74 12.61
C SER A 167 6.61 -6.50 11.33
N TYR A 168 6.28 -5.43 10.62
CA TYR A 168 6.96 -5.08 9.38
C TYR A 168 8.47 -4.97 9.59
N SER A 169 9.26 -5.54 8.68
CA SER A 169 10.72 -5.53 8.79
C SER A 169 11.36 -5.49 7.40
N ASN A 170 11.98 -4.37 7.06
CA ASN A 170 12.82 -4.24 5.88
C ASN A 170 14.04 -5.16 5.98
N THR A 171 14.57 -5.35 7.19
CA THR A 171 15.67 -6.29 7.46
C THR A 171 15.37 -7.69 6.92
N GLY A 172 14.14 -8.17 7.08
CA GLY A 172 13.75 -9.48 6.54
C GLY A 172 13.95 -9.59 5.04
N TYR A 173 13.55 -8.57 4.29
CA TYR A 173 13.69 -8.55 2.83
C TYR A 173 15.13 -8.27 2.36
N LEU A 174 15.87 -7.46 3.09
CA LEU A 174 17.30 -7.31 2.90
C LEU A 174 18.01 -8.67 2.99
N LEU A 175 17.74 -9.43 4.06
CA LEU A 175 18.30 -10.78 4.25
C LEU A 175 17.86 -11.75 3.14
N LEU A 176 16.63 -11.64 2.61
CA LEU A 176 16.20 -12.44 1.46
C LEU A 176 17.05 -12.14 0.21
N GLY A 177 17.41 -10.88 -0.03
CA GLY A 177 18.32 -10.51 -1.12
C GLY A 177 19.69 -11.17 -0.99
N VAL A 178 20.26 -11.15 0.21
CA VAL A 178 21.54 -11.83 0.51
C VAL A 178 21.42 -13.35 0.34
N ILE A 179 20.33 -13.95 0.80
CA ILE A 179 20.07 -15.39 0.62
C ILE A 179 19.98 -15.73 -0.87
N ILE A 180 19.25 -14.96 -1.67
CA ILE A 180 19.17 -15.13 -3.13
C ILE A 180 20.58 -15.10 -3.74
N HIS A 181 21.39 -14.10 -3.38
CA HIS A 181 22.77 -13.96 -3.88
C HIS A 181 23.61 -15.17 -3.50
N ARG A 182 23.58 -15.62 -2.25
CA ARG A 182 24.36 -16.79 -1.78
C ARG A 182 23.93 -18.11 -2.41
N ILE A 183 22.66 -18.29 -2.73
CA ILE A 183 22.15 -19.47 -3.43
C ILE A 183 22.58 -19.46 -4.89
N THR A 184 22.51 -18.30 -5.56
CA THR A 184 22.64 -18.21 -7.02
C THR A 184 24.04 -17.84 -7.49
N GLY A 185 24.84 -17.19 -6.63
CA GLY A 185 26.11 -16.54 -7.00
C GLY A 185 25.89 -15.26 -7.82
N THR A 186 24.66 -14.77 -7.95
CA THR A 186 24.29 -13.63 -8.78
C THR A 186 23.53 -12.61 -7.95
N PHE A 187 23.89 -11.33 -8.07
CA PHE A 187 23.19 -10.24 -7.41
C PHE A 187 21.70 -10.25 -7.77
N TYR A 188 20.82 -10.10 -6.76
CA TYR A 188 19.37 -10.24 -6.96
C TYR A 188 18.80 -9.29 -8.03
N GLY A 189 19.38 -8.08 -8.18
CA GLY A 189 18.97 -7.12 -9.19
C GLY A 189 19.23 -7.58 -10.63
N ASP A 190 20.32 -8.34 -10.86
CA ASP A 190 20.62 -8.93 -12.16
C ASP A 190 19.68 -10.09 -12.48
N LEU A 191 19.28 -10.84 -11.44
CA LEU A 191 18.25 -11.86 -11.58
C LEU A 191 16.90 -11.24 -11.89
N LEU A 192 16.52 -10.15 -11.21
CA LEU A 192 15.30 -9.42 -11.54
C LEU A 192 15.29 -8.96 -12.99
N ARG A 193 16.39 -8.36 -13.45
CA ARG A 193 16.52 -7.90 -14.83
C ARG A 193 16.32 -9.02 -15.84
N SER A 194 17.01 -10.14 -15.64
CA SER A 194 17.00 -11.26 -16.59
C SER A 194 15.76 -12.14 -16.50
N GLN A 195 15.24 -12.40 -15.31
CA GLN A 195 14.17 -13.38 -15.09
C GLN A 195 12.78 -12.76 -14.96
N VAL A 196 12.67 -11.46 -14.59
CA VAL A 196 11.38 -10.80 -14.35
C VAL A 196 11.18 -9.64 -15.32
N PHE A 197 12.05 -8.63 -15.28
CA PHE A 197 11.84 -7.40 -16.03
C PHE A 197 11.91 -7.63 -17.55
N GLY A 198 12.92 -8.35 -18.02
CA GLY A 198 13.06 -8.68 -19.45
C GLY A 198 11.85 -9.45 -20.00
N PRO A 199 11.49 -10.61 -19.45
CA PRO A 199 10.36 -11.40 -19.90
C PRO A 199 8.99 -10.72 -19.84
N LEU A 200 8.80 -9.79 -18.90
CA LEU A 200 7.57 -9.00 -18.75
C LEU A 200 7.59 -7.68 -19.56
N GLY A 201 8.71 -7.38 -20.22
CA GLY A 201 8.87 -6.15 -21.00
C GLY A 201 8.93 -4.87 -20.14
N MET A 202 9.34 -4.98 -18.88
CA MET A 202 9.55 -3.86 -17.95
C MET A 202 10.90 -3.18 -18.26
N ARG A 203 10.91 -2.40 -19.33
CA ARG A 203 12.15 -1.95 -20.00
C ARG A 203 12.95 -0.94 -19.20
N THR A 204 12.32 -0.17 -18.30
CA THR A 204 12.97 0.85 -17.48
C THR A 204 13.28 0.36 -16.07
N ALA A 205 12.65 -0.75 -15.66
CA ALA A 205 12.84 -1.33 -14.33
C ALA A 205 14.29 -1.77 -14.09
N ARG A 206 14.89 -1.30 -13.00
CA ARG A 206 16.27 -1.59 -12.60
C ARG A 206 16.50 -1.32 -11.12
N ILE A 207 17.62 -1.76 -10.59
CA ILE A 207 18.10 -1.32 -9.27
C ILE A 207 18.44 0.18 -9.32
N ILE A 208 18.23 0.88 -8.22
CA ILE A 208 18.65 2.27 -8.05
C ILE A 208 20.17 2.35 -8.23
N SER A 209 20.61 3.28 -9.04
CA SER A 209 22.02 3.57 -9.29
C SER A 209 22.26 5.07 -9.25
N GLU A 210 23.21 5.49 -8.44
CA GLU A 210 23.63 6.90 -8.36
C GLU A 210 24.61 7.27 -9.48
N SER A 211 25.28 6.28 -10.09
CA SER A 211 26.27 6.50 -11.14
C SER A 211 25.66 6.48 -12.55
N ASP A 212 24.49 5.86 -12.73
CA ASP A 212 23.88 5.74 -14.05
C ASP A 212 23.21 7.05 -14.48
N ILE A 213 23.36 7.38 -15.77
CA ILE A 213 22.53 8.39 -16.40
C ILE A 213 21.20 7.73 -16.77
N VAL A 214 20.15 8.03 -16.02
CA VAL A 214 18.82 7.46 -16.19
C VAL A 214 17.89 8.51 -16.79
N PRO A 215 17.56 8.42 -18.10
CA PRO A 215 16.63 9.36 -18.73
C PRO A 215 15.25 9.33 -18.02
N ASN A 216 14.61 10.49 -17.91
CA ASN A 216 13.31 10.70 -17.29
C ASN A 216 13.25 10.37 -15.79
N ARG A 217 14.39 10.31 -15.09
CA ARG A 217 14.44 10.13 -13.65
C ARG A 217 13.89 11.38 -12.95
N ALA A 218 12.94 11.20 -12.05
CA ALA A 218 12.45 12.25 -11.18
C ALA A 218 13.42 12.50 -10.02
N ASP A 219 13.39 13.72 -9.49
CA ASP A 219 14.00 14.05 -8.19
C ASP A 219 13.00 13.86 -7.05
N GLY A 220 13.50 13.42 -5.89
CA GLY A 220 12.70 13.23 -4.69
C GLY A 220 12.71 14.47 -3.80
N TYR A 221 11.55 14.82 -3.27
CA TYR A 221 11.33 16.01 -2.45
C TYR A 221 10.72 15.66 -1.10
N ARG A 222 10.83 16.60 -0.16
CA ARG A 222 10.19 16.56 1.16
C ARG A 222 9.72 17.95 1.58
N LEU A 223 8.83 18.01 2.57
CA LEU A 223 8.36 19.26 3.16
C LEU A 223 8.99 19.45 4.55
N ILE A 224 9.80 20.50 4.70
CA ILE A 224 10.37 20.90 5.99
C ILE A 224 9.78 22.25 6.35
N GLU A 225 9.06 22.32 7.48
CA GLU A 225 8.35 23.53 7.92
C GLU A 225 7.50 24.16 6.79
N GLY A 226 6.85 23.32 6.00
CA GLY A 226 6.04 23.74 4.87
C GLY A 226 6.82 24.24 3.65
N ARG A 227 8.13 24.13 3.59
CA ARG A 227 8.96 24.44 2.42
C ARG A 227 9.33 23.18 1.70
N LEU A 228 9.29 23.22 0.37
CA LEU A 228 9.75 22.11 -0.47
C LEU A 228 11.28 22.11 -0.50
N GLU A 229 11.87 20.97 -0.17
CA GLU A 229 13.32 20.75 -0.17
C GLU A 229 13.64 19.44 -0.89
N HIS A 230 14.86 19.28 -1.40
CA HIS A 230 15.36 17.98 -1.86
C HIS A 230 15.41 16.99 -0.70
N GLN A 231 15.13 15.73 -1.03
CA GLN A 231 15.37 14.64 -0.09
C GLN A 231 16.86 14.49 0.23
N GLU A 232 17.19 14.13 1.46
CA GLU A 232 18.57 13.89 1.87
C GLU A 232 19.19 12.73 1.09
N TRP A 233 20.49 12.87 0.83
CA TRP A 233 21.28 11.82 0.19
C TRP A 233 21.46 10.61 1.12
N VAL A 234 21.42 9.44 0.52
CA VAL A 234 21.62 8.14 1.17
C VAL A 234 22.78 7.43 0.45
N ALA A 235 23.59 6.70 1.21
CA ALA A 235 24.72 5.96 0.65
C ALA A 235 24.28 4.95 -0.42
N PRO A 236 24.99 4.82 -1.55
CA PRO A 236 24.59 3.98 -2.69
C PRO A 236 24.30 2.54 -2.32
N SER A 237 25.03 1.95 -1.36
CA SER A 237 24.79 0.57 -0.92
C SER A 237 23.41 0.34 -0.33
N LEU A 238 22.80 1.35 0.29
CA LEU A 238 21.42 1.27 0.82
C LEU A 238 20.37 1.42 -0.28
N ASN A 239 20.76 1.86 -1.47
CA ASN A 239 19.94 1.91 -2.67
C ASN A 239 19.99 0.61 -3.50
N THR A 240 20.63 -0.43 -2.98
CA THR A 240 20.77 -1.73 -3.67
C THR A 240 20.18 -2.91 -2.88
N THR A 241 19.47 -2.64 -1.78
CA THR A 241 18.89 -3.66 -0.93
C THR A 241 17.57 -4.21 -1.48
N ALA A 242 17.28 -5.49 -1.21
CA ALA A 242 16.14 -6.20 -1.79
C ALA A 242 14.77 -5.89 -1.13
N ASP A 243 14.75 -4.95 -0.22
CA ASP A 243 13.53 -4.51 0.48
C ASP A 243 12.75 -3.42 -0.27
N GLY A 244 13.29 -2.93 -1.43
CA GLY A 244 12.52 -2.00 -2.25
C GLY A 244 13.31 -1.03 -3.14
N SER A 245 14.59 -1.28 -3.38
CA SER A 245 15.49 -0.34 -4.04
C SER A 245 15.44 -0.42 -5.57
N LEU A 246 14.28 -0.12 -6.18
CA LEU A 246 14.09 -0.19 -7.64
C LEU A 246 13.72 1.18 -8.23
N TYR A 247 14.22 1.44 -9.44
CA TYR A 247 13.65 2.43 -10.36
C TYR A 247 12.57 1.77 -11.21
N LEU A 248 11.41 2.39 -11.31
CA LEU A 248 10.25 1.94 -12.08
C LEU A 248 9.48 3.12 -12.68
N THR A 249 8.75 2.85 -13.74
CA THR A 249 7.66 3.70 -14.23
C THR A 249 6.29 3.08 -13.87
N VAL A 250 5.22 3.87 -13.94
CA VAL A 250 3.85 3.34 -13.82
C VAL A 250 3.53 2.33 -14.92
N LEU A 251 4.17 2.45 -16.10
CA LEU A 251 4.04 1.50 -17.20
C LEU A 251 4.73 0.15 -16.91
N ASP A 252 5.86 0.16 -16.18
CA ASP A 252 6.49 -1.08 -15.74
C ASP A 252 5.61 -1.80 -14.72
N LEU A 253 5.05 -1.09 -13.74
CA LEU A 253 4.11 -1.68 -12.79
C LEU A 253 2.82 -2.16 -13.47
N ALA A 254 2.36 -1.49 -14.54
CA ALA A 254 1.25 -1.97 -15.36
C ALA A 254 1.59 -3.30 -16.03
N ARG A 255 2.79 -3.46 -16.60
CA ARG A 255 3.26 -4.73 -17.17
C ARG A 255 3.40 -5.82 -16.13
N TRP A 256 3.87 -5.47 -14.93
CA TRP A 256 3.88 -6.37 -13.79
C TRP A 256 2.47 -6.88 -13.47
N ALA A 257 1.49 -5.97 -13.35
CA ALA A 257 0.09 -6.32 -13.09
C ALA A 257 -0.49 -7.27 -14.15
N VAL A 258 -0.22 -7.02 -15.44
CA VAL A 258 -0.60 -7.91 -16.55
C VAL A 258 0.11 -9.28 -16.44
N GLY A 259 1.40 -9.28 -16.10
CA GLY A 259 2.15 -10.51 -15.87
C GLY A 259 1.54 -11.38 -14.78
N LEU A 260 1.08 -10.76 -13.69
CA LEU A 260 0.36 -11.45 -12.60
C LEU A 260 -0.98 -12.03 -13.06
N ASN A 261 -1.77 -11.29 -13.88
CA ASN A 261 -3.02 -11.80 -14.44
C ASN A 261 -2.83 -13.08 -15.26
N HIS A 262 -1.71 -13.18 -15.98
CA HIS A 262 -1.37 -14.34 -16.82
C HIS A 262 -0.53 -15.40 -16.10
N LEU A 263 -0.36 -15.27 -14.79
CA LEU A 263 0.42 -16.22 -13.98
C LEU A 263 1.85 -16.46 -14.51
N ARG A 264 2.40 -15.48 -15.24
CA ARG A 264 3.71 -15.62 -15.89
C ARG A 264 4.84 -15.69 -14.86
N PHE A 265 4.66 -15.00 -13.74
CA PHE A 265 5.64 -14.97 -12.66
C PHE A 265 4.96 -14.52 -11.36
N PRO A 266 5.12 -15.19 -10.23
CA PRO A 266 5.96 -16.39 -9.95
C PRO A 266 5.30 -17.73 -10.33
N GLY A 267 4.25 -17.73 -11.13
CA GLY A 267 3.42 -18.88 -11.46
C GLY A 267 2.19 -19.01 -10.55
N ALA A 268 1.26 -19.90 -10.92
CA ALA A 268 -0.03 -20.01 -10.24
C ALA A 268 0.11 -20.33 -8.74
N GLU A 269 0.93 -21.31 -8.39
CA GLU A 269 1.13 -21.73 -7.00
C GLU A 269 1.86 -20.65 -6.19
N GLY A 270 2.89 -20.03 -6.75
CA GLY A 270 3.60 -18.94 -6.10
C GLY A 270 2.69 -17.75 -5.85
N LEU A 271 1.81 -17.42 -6.80
CA LEU A 271 0.86 -16.32 -6.66
C LEU A 271 -0.21 -16.63 -5.59
N ARG A 272 -0.73 -17.86 -5.58
CA ARG A 272 -1.66 -18.31 -4.54
C ARG A 272 -1.05 -18.16 -3.15
N GLN A 273 0.19 -18.56 -2.95
CA GLN A 273 0.90 -18.41 -1.68
C GLN A 273 1.15 -16.94 -1.33
N SER A 274 1.52 -16.11 -2.33
CA SER A 274 1.74 -14.67 -2.14
C SER A 274 0.47 -13.94 -1.69
N TRP A 275 -0.69 -14.42 -2.07
CA TRP A 275 -2.00 -13.81 -1.74
C TRP A 275 -2.77 -14.61 -0.69
N THR A 276 -2.08 -15.38 0.13
CA THR A 276 -2.63 -16.07 1.30
C THR A 276 -2.22 -15.32 2.57
N PRO A 277 -3.16 -14.88 3.41
CA PRO A 277 -2.85 -14.24 4.69
C PRO A 277 -1.96 -15.13 5.56
N VAL A 278 -0.93 -14.54 6.17
CA VAL A 278 -0.04 -15.29 7.06
C VAL A 278 -0.79 -15.80 8.29
N ARG A 279 -0.51 -17.04 8.65
CA ARG A 279 -1.00 -17.66 9.89
C ARG A 279 0.04 -17.56 11.00
N LEU A 280 -0.38 -17.09 12.17
CA LEU A 280 0.44 -16.99 13.37
C LEU A 280 0.40 -18.28 14.19
N ASN A 281 1.33 -18.40 15.15
CA ASN A 281 1.45 -19.60 16.00
C ASN A 281 0.21 -19.86 16.86
N ASP A 282 -0.55 -18.82 17.21
CA ASP A 282 -1.80 -18.93 17.96
C ASP A 282 -3.02 -19.32 17.09
N GLY A 283 -2.78 -19.57 15.80
CA GLY A 283 -3.81 -19.90 14.81
C GLY A 283 -4.53 -18.69 14.21
N GLY A 284 -4.26 -17.47 14.68
CA GLY A 284 -4.77 -16.24 14.09
C GLY A 284 -4.12 -15.95 12.74
N THR A 285 -4.72 -15.05 11.97
CA THR A 285 -4.18 -14.59 10.68
C THR A 285 -3.88 -13.11 10.71
N TYR A 286 -2.94 -12.68 9.86
CA TYR A 286 -2.69 -11.27 9.58
C TYR A 286 -2.82 -11.03 8.06
N PRO A 287 -3.43 -9.91 7.60
CA PRO A 287 -3.73 -9.69 6.19
C PRO A 287 -2.49 -9.26 5.39
N TYR A 288 -1.44 -10.07 5.43
CA TYR A 288 -0.21 -9.88 4.67
C TYR A 288 0.28 -11.22 4.13
N GLY A 289 0.68 -11.21 2.87
CA GLY A 289 1.25 -12.36 2.18
C GLY A 289 2.75 -12.20 1.91
N PHE A 290 3.22 -12.57 0.73
CA PHE A 290 4.62 -12.43 0.35
C PHE A 290 4.84 -11.15 -0.46
N GLY A 291 5.07 -10.03 0.24
CA GLY A 291 5.22 -8.70 -0.36
C GLY A 291 3.90 -8.06 -0.79
N TRP A 292 2.78 -8.50 -0.22
CA TRP A 292 1.44 -7.99 -0.53
C TRP A 292 0.61 -7.79 0.73
N SER A 293 0.00 -6.63 0.85
CA SER A 293 -1.12 -6.39 1.77
C SER A 293 -2.39 -6.98 1.18
N LEU A 294 -3.15 -7.69 2.00
CA LEU A 294 -4.34 -8.44 1.62
C LEU A 294 -5.52 -7.87 2.40
N ASP A 295 -6.14 -6.86 1.84
CA ASP A 295 -7.16 -6.08 2.50
C ASP A 295 -8.49 -6.06 1.71
N GLN A 296 -9.40 -5.21 2.11
CA GLN A 296 -10.67 -5.00 1.43
C GLN A 296 -10.98 -3.51 1.38
N GLN A 297 -11.68 -3.11 0.33
CA GLN A 297 -12.30 -1.78 0.25
C GLN A 297 -13.81 -1.98 0.07
N ARG A 298 -14.60 -1.47 1.00
CA ARG A 298 -16.06 -1.66 0.98
C ARG A 298 -16.49 -3.13 0.91
N GLY A 299 -15.72 -4.03 1.49
CA GLY A 299 -15.96 -5.48 1.46
C GLY A 299 -15.52 -6.20 0.18
N PHE A 300 -14.92 -5.50 -0.78
CA PHE A 300 -14.33 -6.11 -1.97
C PHE A 300 -12.84 -6.38 -1.73
N PRO A 301 -12.34 -7.57 -2.07
CA PRO A 301 -10.92 -7.90 -1.92
C PRO A 301 -10.02 -6.89 -2.60
N ARG A 302 -9.02 -6.42 -1.89
CA ARG A 302 -7.97 -5.51 -2.35
C ARG A 302 -6.60 -6.12 -2.09
N ILE A 303 -5.81 -6.26 -3.12
CA ILE A 303 -4.44 -6.79 -3.06
C ILE A 303 -3.51 -5.67 -3.49
N GLY A 304 -2.66 -5.19 -2.60
CA GLY A 304 -1.84 -4.03 -2.91
C GLY A 304 -0.57 -3.96 -2.08
N HIS A 305 0.19 -2.92 -2.31
CA HIS A 305 1.28 -2.48 -1.45
C HIS A 305 1.58 -1.02 -1.69
N THR A 306 2.06 -0.35 -0.66
CA THR A 306 2.62 0.99 -0.75
C THR A 306 4.15 0.95 -0.71
N GLY A 307 4.79 2.02 -1.13
CA GLY A 307 6.23 2.16 -1.05
C GLY A 307 6.64 3.55 -0.65
N SER A 308 7.75 3.66 0.09
CA SER A 308 8.34 4.93 0.50
C SER A 308 9.85 4.81 0.49
N TRP A 309 10.53 5.69 -0.21
CA TRP A 309 11.98 5.82 -0.18
C TRP A 309 12.42 7.17 -0.77
N GLN A 310 13.34 7.86 -0.12
CA GLN A 310 14.06 9.07 -0.59
C GLN A 310 13.19 10.11 -1.33
N GLY A 311 12.11 10.55 -0.70
CA GLY A 311 11.22 11.55 -1.31
C GLY A 311 10.22 10.99 -2.32
N PHE A 312 10.13 9.66 -2.45
CA PHE A 312 9.18 9.00 -3.32
C PHE A 312 8.16 8.20 -2.55
N LYS A 313 6.95 8.19 -3.07
CA LYS A 313 5.83 7.37 -2.57
C LYS A 313 5.16 6.66 -3.74
N THR A 314 4.86 5.38 -3.53
CA THR A 314 4.25 4.52 -4.55
C THR A 314 3.05 3.78 -3.98
N SER A 315 2.02 3.57 -4.78
CA SER A 315 0.90 2.69 -4.46
C SER A 315 0.52 1.86 -5.68
N ILE A 316 0.28 0.58 -5.47
CA ILE A 316 -0.37 -0.32 -6.42
C ILE A 316 -1.53 -0.99 -5.71
N GLN A 317 -2.76 -0.85 -6.25
CA GLN A 317 -3.97 -1.43 -5.68
C GLN A 317 -4.70 -2.22 -6.76
N ARG A 318 -4.97 -3.49 -6.48
CA ARG A 318 -5.63 -4.43 -7.37
C ARG A 318 -6.95 -4.86 -6.76
N TYR A 319 -8.00 -4.85 -7.56
CA TYR A 319 -9.35 -5.28 -7.21
C TYR A 319 -9.74 -6.43 -8.14
N PRO A 320 -9.47 -7.68 -7.75
CA PRO A 320 -9.67 -8.84 -8.63
C PRO A 320 -11.11 -8.99 -9.13
N GLU A 321 -12.11 -8.77 -8.26
CA GLU A 321 -13.52 -8.88 -8.60
C GLU A 321 -14.00 -7.79 -9.57
N GLN A 322 -13.38 -6.60 -9.54
CA GLN A 322 -13.67 -5.50 -10.45
C GLN A 322 -12.77 -5.51 -11.68
N ASN A 323 -11.84 -6.47 -11.76
CA ASN A 323 -10.83 -6.53 -12.81
C ASN A 323 -10.09 -5.19 -13.00
N LEU A 324 -9.83 -4.48 -11.90
CA LEU A 324 -9.27 -3.14 -11.85
C LEU A 324 -7.92 -3.13 -11.15
N THR A 325 -6.95 -2.40 -11.71
CA THR A 325 -5.69 -2.07 -11.03
C THR A 325 -5.43 -0.58 -11.15
N VAL A 326 -5.10 0.08 -10.03
CA VAL A 326 -4.74 1.49 -9.98
C VAL A 326 -3.34 1.62 -9.39
N ILE A 327 -2.47 2.36 -10.09
CA ILE A 327 -1.06 2.55 -9.75
C ILE A 327 -0.80 4.05 -9.71
N ALA A 328 -0.14 4.54 -8.65
CA ALA A 328 0.32 5.92 -8.58
C ALA A 328 1.72 6.00 -7.98
N MET A 329 2.55 6.89 -8.52
CA MET A 329 3.90 7.19 -8.04
C MET A 329 4.06 8.70 -7.94
N ALA A 330 4.57 9.18 -6.81
CA ALA A 330 4.76 10.60 -6.51
C ALA A 330 6.19 10.87 -6.01
N ASN A 331 6.68 12.08 -6.25
CA ASN A 331 8.02 12.51 -5.84
C ASN A 331 8.00 13.44 -4.62
N LEU A 332 7.18 13.12 -3.63
CA LEU A 332 7.14 13.81 -2.34
C LEU A 332 7.07 12.80 -1.19
N ALA A 333 7.92 12.98 -0.17
CA ALA A 333 8.00 12.09 1.00
C ALA A 333 6.69 12.02 1.81
N GLU A 334 5.94 13.11 1.87
CA GLU A 334 4.66 13.25 2.59
C GLU A 334 3.45 12.88 1.72
N ALA A 335 3.66 12.56 0.43
CA ALA A 335 2.56 12.20 -0.47
C ALA A 335 1.84 10.93 0.00
N ARG A 336 0.54 10.89 -0.24
CA ARG A 336 -0.36 9.76 0.08
C ARG A 336 -0.97 9.16 -1.20
N PRO A 337 -0.18 8.55 -2.09
CA PRO A 337 -0.70 8.00 -3.35
C PRO A 337 -1.68 6.85 -3.12
N GLU A 338 -1.66 6.19 -1.96
CA GLU A 338 -2.67 5.19 -1.62
C GLU A 338 -4.07 5.83 -1.54
N ALA A 339 -4.23 6.93 -0.83
CA ALA A 339 -5.50 7.64 -0.77
C ALA A 339 -5.99 8.03 -2.17
N ILE A 340 -5.06 8.47 -3.04
CA ILE A 340 -5.38 8.82 -4.43
C ILE A 340 -5.85 7.58 -5.22
N THR A 341 -5.14 6.45 -5.11
CA THR A 341 -5.51 5.22 -5.84
C THR A 341 -6.84 4.65 -5.38
N LEU A 342 -7.14 4.70 -4.06
CA LEU A 342 -8.43 4.26 -3.50
C LEU A 342 -9.60 5.11 -4.00
N ALA A 343 -9.44 6.43 -4.03
CA ALA A 343 -10.46 7.35 -4.54
C ALA A 343 -10.67 7.19 -6.05
N VAL A 344 -9.60 7.05 -6.82
CA VAL A 344 -9.67 6.79 -8.27
C VAL A 344 -10.39 5.46 -8.55
N ALA A 345 -10.11 4.42 -7.77
CA ALA A 345 -10.86 3.17 -7.86
C ALA A 345 -12.36 3.41 -7.62
N GLY A 346 -12.72 4.22 -6.62
CA GLY A 346 -14.10 4.60 -6.35
C GLY A 346 -14.72 5.48 -7.45
N ILE A 347 -13.95 6.30 -8.18
CA ILE A 347 -14.46 7.06 -9.33
C ILE A 347 -14.85 6.10 -10.47
N LEU A 348 -14.05 5.07 -10.69
CA LEU A 348 -14.25 4.09 -11.77
C LEU A 348 -15.27 3.01 -11.41
N GLU A 349 -15.33 2.63 -10.13
CA GLU A 349 -16.23 1.62 -9.57
C GLU A 349 -17.04 2.21 -8.40
N PRO A 350 -18.27 2.64 -8.64
CA PRO A 350 -19.10 3.23 -7.59
C PRO A 350 -19.30 2.35 -6.35
N SER A 351 -19.23 1.03 -6.50
CA SER A 351 -19.28 0.07 -5.39
C SER A 351 -18.14 0.19 -4.41
N LEU A 352 -16.99 0.74 -4.84
CA LEU A 352 -15.81 0.99 -4.02
C LEU A 352 -15.83 2.37 -3.33
N ARG A 353 -16.78 3.25 -3.67
CA ARG A 353 -16.90 4.57 -3.03
C ARG A 353 -17.37 4.45 -1.60
N PRO A 354 -16.87 5.29 -0.70
CA PRO A 354 -17.54 5.51 0.58
C PRO A 354 -18.99 5.95 0.32
N PRO A 355 -19.98 5.49 1.11
CA PRO A 355 -21.37 5.86 0.89
C PRO A 355 -21.56 7.35 1.11
N GLN A 356 -22.16 8.03 0.14
CA GLN A 356 -22.48 9.47 0.24
C GLN A 356 -23.70 9.69 1.16
N VAL A 357 -24.63 8.76 1.18
CA VAL A 357 -25.80 8.73 2.04
C VAL A 357 -25.81 7.39 2.74
N ILE A 358 -25.66 7.42 4.05
CA ILE A 358 -25.76 6.23 4.88
C ILE A 358 -27.16 6.26 5.50
N PRO A 359 -27.99 5.22 5.31
CA PRO A 359 -29.31 5.16 5.93
C PRO A 359 -29.23 5.35 7.44
N GLU A 360 -30.28 5.93 8.03
CA GLU A 360 -30.37 5.99 9.49
C GLU A 360 -30.17 4.59 10.09
N PRO A 361 -29.33 4.47 11.12
CA PRO A 361 -29.01 3.18 11.67
C PRO A 361 -30.26 2.53 12.29
N PRO A 362 -30.42 1.20 12.10
CA PRO A 362 -31.47 0.47 12.81
C PRO A 362 -31.31 0.63 14.33
N SER A 363 -32.43 0.54 15.05
CA SER A 363 -32.44 0.60 16.51
C SER A 363 -31.40 -0.38 17.12
N GLY A 364 -30.56 0.11 18.01
CA GLY A 364 -29.48 -0.67 18.65
C GLY A 364 -28.08 -0.47 18.06
N THR A 365 -27.87 0.48 17.14
CA THR A 365 -26.56 0.92 16.68
C THR A 365 -25.80 1.71 17.76
N PRO A 366 -24.45 1.70 17.76
CA PRO A 366 -23.68 2.53 18.66
C PRO A 366 -24.05 4.00 18.51
N PRO A 367 -24.07 4.79 19.61
CA PRO A 367 -24.34 6.23 19.55
C PRO A 367 -23.28 6.96 18.70
N PRO A 368 -23.60 8.15 18.17
CA PRO A 368 -22.67 8.92 17.31
C PRO A 368 -21.26 9.12 17.85
N GLN A 369 -21.11 9.24 19.16
CA GLN A 369 -19.80 9.39 19.83
C GLN A 369 -19.05 8.05 19.99
N ALA A 370 -19.66 6.91 19.70
CA ALA A 370 -19.06 5.60 19.95
C ALA A 370 -17.79 5.35 19.15
N ILE A 371 -17.70 5.85 17.90
CA ILE A 371 -16.49 5.71 17.07
C ILE A 371 -15.35 6.60 17.61
N PRO A 372 -15.50 7.91 17.80
CA PRO A 372 -14.45 8.73 18.40
C PRO A 372 -13.97 8.23 19.76
N ASP A 373 -14.89 7.74 20.61
CA ASP A 373 -14.52 7.18 21.91
C ASP A 373 -13.74 5.87 21.78
N LEU A 374 -14.15 4.98 20.86
CA LEU A 374 -13.42 3.76 20.54
C LEU A 374 -12.00 4.06 20.04
N LEU A 375 -11.84 5.05 19.14
CA LEU A 375 -10.52 5.44 18.63
C LEU A 375 -9.61 5.95 19.77
N ARG A 376 -10.15 6.77 20.70
CA ARG A 376 -9.39 7.26 21.86
C ARG A 376 -8.97 6.12 22.79
N GLU A 377 -9.84 5.13 22.99
CA GLU A 377 -9.52 3.97 23.82
C GLU A 377 -8.43 3.13 23.17
N ILE A 378 -8.50 2.87 21.87
CA ILE A 378 -7.48 2.10 21.12
C ILE A 378 -6.14 2.84 21.14
N SER A 379 -6.13 4.13 20.78
CA SER A 379 -4.92 4.97 20.75
C SER A 379 -4.22 5.01 22.11
N SER A 380 -4.98 5.07 23.21
CA SER A 380 -4.44 5.06 24.59
C SER A 380 -4.05 3.67 25.11
N GLY A 381 -4.16 2.61 24.28
CA GLY A 381 -3.89 1.23 24.69
C GLY A 381 -4.95 0.60 25.61
N ARG A 382 -6.08 1.28 25.81
CA ARG A 382 -7.26 0.79 26.53
C ARG A 382 -8.28 0.24 25.51
N GLY A 383 -9.36 -0.32 25.94
CA GLY A 383 -10.45 -0.74 25.03
C GLY A 383 -10.32 -2.15 24.45
N ALA A 384 -9.36 -2.97 24.91
CA ALA A 384 -9.20 -4.35 24.42
C ALA A 384 -10.50 -5.19 24.48
N ALA A 385 -11.36 -4.96 25.46
CA ALA A 385 -12.64 -5.63 25.60
C ALA A 385 -13.66 -5.28 24.50
N ARG A 386 -13.48 -4.15 23.81
CA ARG A 386 -14.32 -3.69 22.71
C ARG A 386 -13.86 -4.19 21.34
N LEU A 387 -12.71 -4.88 21.29
CA LEU A 387 -12.10 -5.39 20.07
C LEU A 387 -12.32 -6.89 19.95
N THR A 388 -12.45 -7.39 18.73
CA THR A 388 -12.33 -8.83 18.49
C THR A 388 -10.90 -9.28 18.76
N PRO A 389 -10.66 -10.57 19.05
CA PRO A 389 -9.30 -11.09 19.23
C PRO A 389 -8.38 -10.79 18.03
N GLY A 390 -8.93 -10.81 16.82
CA GLY A 390 -8.20 -10.48 15.60
C GLY A 390 -7.70 -9.04 15.58
N LEU A 391 -8.60 -8.07 15.77
CA LEU A 391 -8.22 -6.66 15.80
C LEU A 391 -7.29 -6.34 16.98
N SER A 392 -7.54 -6.93 18.14
CA SER A 392 -6.67 -6.72 19.31
C SER A 392 -5.21 -7.12 19.06
N ARG A 393 -4.99 -8.17 18.26
CA ARG A 393 -3.63 -8.59 17.82
C ARG A 393 -3.05 -7.67 16.75
N PHE A 394 -3.91 -7.09 15.91
CA PHE A 394 -3.51 -6.19 14.84
C PHE A 394 -3.05 -4.81 15.34
N VAL A 395 -3.59 -4.33 16.47
CA VAL A 395 -3.28 -3.01 17.03
C VAL A 395 -1.82 -2.94 17.49
N SER A 396 -0.95 -2.51 16.58
CA SER A 396 0.47 -2.20 16.85
C SER A 396 0.64 -0.79 17.44
N LYS A 397 1.90 -0.43 17.77
CA LYS A 397 2.22 0.94 18.17
C LYS A 397 1.95 1.91 17.01
N GLU A 398 2.41 1.57 15.81
CA GLU A 398 2.25 2.38 14.59
C GLU A 398 0.77 2.59 14.26
N PHE A 399 -0.06 1.55 14.42
CA PHE A 399 -1.50 1.68 14.25
C PHE A 399 -2.11 2.67 15.27
N ARG A 400 -1.67 2.60 16.54
CA ARG A 400 -2.13 3.55 17.58
C ARG A 400 -1.66 4.97 17.32
N ASP A 401 -0.42 5.14 16.84
CA ASP A 401 0.13 6.44 16.50
C ASP A 401 -0.65 7.06 15.34
N GLY A 402 -0.96 6.29 14.29
CA GLY A 402 -1.81 6.74 13.18
C GLY A 402 -3.23 7.12 13.60
N LEU A 403 -3.83 6.39 14.55
CA LEU A 403 -5.11 6.78 15.16
C LEU A 403 -4.97 8.08 15.96
N GLY A 404 -3.81 8.35 16.57
CA GLY A 404 -3.52 9.59 17.29
C GLY A 404 -3.63 10.81 16.39
N GLU A 405 -3.17 10.74 15.15
CA GLU A 405 -3.30 11.81 14.15
C GLU A 405 -4.76 12.12 13.80
N LEU A 406 -5.64 11.10 13.80
CA LEU A 406 -7.08 11.29 13.59
C LEU A 406 -7.77 11.98 14.77
N LEU A 407 -7.19 11.92 15.96
CA LEU A 407 -7.78 12.40 17.22
C LEU A 407 -7.39 13.83 17.56
N ASP A 408 -7.07 14.65 16.54
CA ASP A 408 -6.86 16.09 16.71
C ASP A 408 -8.02 16.70 17.53
N PRO A 409 -7.73 17.43 18.65
CA PRO A 409 -8.75 18.02 19.50
C PRO A 409 -9.69 19.00 18.80
N THR A 410 -9.24 19.59 17.70
CA THR A 410 -10.03 20.53 16.88
C THR A 410 -10.95 19.82 15.89
N ARG A 411 -10.87 18.49 15.78
CA ARG A 411 -11.66 17.70 14.84
C ARG A 411 -13.10 17.55 15.30
N GLU A 412 -13.99 18.09 14.50
CA GLU A 412 -15.43 17.90 14.69
C GLU A 412 -15.89 16.58 14.06
N TRP A 413 -16.62 15.79 14.82
CA TRP A 413 -17.09 14.48 14.40
C TRP A 413 -18.58 14.49 14.05
N THR A 414 -18.90 13.98 12.88
CA THR A 414 -20.27 13.81 12.41
C THR A 414 -20.55 12.33 12.16
N TRP A 415 -21.53 11.80 12.85
CA TRP A 415 -22.03 10.45 12.61
C TRP A 415 -22.66 10.34 11.22
N LYS A 416 -22.32 9.27 10.48
CA LYS A 416 -22.82 9.03 9.13
C LYS A 416 -23.75 7.82 9.04
N GLY A 417 -23.81 6.96 10.06
CA GLY A 417 -24.66 5.77 10.11
C GLY A 417 -23.91 4.46 9.95
N CYS A 418 -24.65 3.37 9.83
CA CYS A 418 -24.12 2.02 9.61
C CYS A 418 -24.81 1.33 8.44
N ASP A 419 -24.06 0.45 7.77
CA ASP A 419 -24.54 -0.48 6.75
C ASP A 419 -24.61 -1.90 7.35
N ASP A 420 -25.73 -2.61 7.18
CA ASP A 420 -25.82 -4.03 7.52
C ASP A 420 -25.23 -4.84 6.37
N VAL A 421 -24.14 -5.53 6.67
CA VAL A 421 -23.39 -6.32 5.67
C VAL A 421 -23.44 -7.82 5.97
N SER A 422 -24.30 -8.24 6.87
CA SER A 422 -24.43 -9.65 7.29
C SER A 422 -24.64 -10.61 6.12
N ALA A 423 -25.38 -10.17 5.08
CA ALA A 423 -25.61 -10.94 3.86
C ALA A 423 -24.35 -11.07 2.97
N ARG A 424 -23.35 -10.21 3.13
CA ARG A 424 -22.12 -10.20 2.30
C ARG A 424 -21.09 -11.21 2.77
N ARG A 425 -21.26 -11.86 3.93
CA ARG A 425 -20.33 -12.82 4.54
C ARG A 425 -18.89 -12.27 4.64
N LEU A 426 -18.76 -11.00 5.02
CA LEU A 426 -17.47 -10.35 5.19
C LEU A 426 -16.74 -10.91 6.42
N GLU A 427 -15.43 -11.04 6.32
CA GLU A 427 -14.55 -11.43 7.41
C GLU A 427 -13.37 -10.46 7.51
N ARG A 428 -13.07 -10.00 8.73
CA ARG A 428 -11.94 -9.15 9.03
C ARG A 428 -11.12 -9.75 10.15
N LEU A 429 -9.85 -10.02 9.90
CA LEU A 429 -8.92 -10.55 10.90
C LEU A 429 -9.46 -11.81 11.62
N GLY A 430 -10.11 -12.72 10.87
CA GLY A 430 -10.72 -13.94 11.41
C GLY A 430 -12.02 -13.72 12.19
N SER A 431 -12.67 -12.56 12.00
CA SER A 431 -13.96 -12.24 12.64
C SER A 431 -15.00 -11.89 11.59
N ALA A 432 -16.18 -12.55 11.64
CA ALA A 432 -17.29 -12.24 10.75
C ALA A 432 -17.83 -10.83 11.03
N VAL A 433 -17.97 -10.02 9.98
CA VAL A 433 -18.49 -8.66 10.05
C VAL A 433 -20.00 -8.66 9.80
N GLN A 434 -20.72 -7.99 10.68
CA GLN A 434 -22.17 -7.84 10.59
C GLN A 434 -22.57 -6.43 10.15
N ARG A 435 -21.81 -5.42 10.59
CA ARG A 435 -22.08 -4.01 10.32
C ARG A 435 -20.79 -3.25 10.05
N ILE A 436 -20.89 -2.28 9.15
CA ILE A 436 -19.86 -1.28 8.92
C ILE A 436 -20.44 0.07 9.29
N CYS A 437 -19.81 0.76 10.23
CA CYS A 437 -20.27 2.05 10.74
C CYS A 437 -19.30 3.17 10.40
N TYR A 438 -19.80 4.37 10.16
CA TYR A 438 -19.02 5.49 9.65
C TYR A 438 -19.17 6.73 10.51
N SER A 439 -18.05 7.44 10.74
CA SER A 439 -18.01 8.81 11.26
C SER A 439 -17.09 9.66 10.40
N ALA A 440 -17.55 10.84 10.02
CA ALA A 440 -16.70 11.84 9.37
C ALA A 440 -16.10 12.77 10.41
N GLY A 441 -14.79 12.94 10.38
CA GLY A 441 -14.06 13.91 11.17
C GLY A 441 -13.55 15.04 10.29
N ARG A 442 -13.74 16.30 10.70
CA ARG A 442 -13.27 17.48 9.95
C ARG A 442 -12.53 18.45 10.84
N THR A 443 -11.38 18.95 10.38
CA THR A 443 -10.69 20.13 10.88
C THR A 443 -10.83 21.27 9.86
N GLN A 444 -10.16 22.41 10.08
CA GLN A 444 -10.09 23.47 9.06
C GLN A 444 -9.32 23.03 7.81
N GLU A 445 -8.37 22.12 7.94
CA GLU A 445 -7.44 21.73 6.87
C GLU A 445 -7.71 20.32 6.31
N THR A 446 -8.29 19.45 7.11
CA THR A 446 -8.44 18.02 6.74
C THR A 446 -9.85 17.50 6.98
N ALA A 447 -10.25 16.54 6.18
CA ALA A 447 -11.47 15.77 6.41
C ALA A 447 -11.14 14.28 6.28
N SER A 448 -11.65 13.46 7.17
CA SER A 448 -11.46 12.01 7.16
C SER A 448 -12.80 11.31 7.37
N LEU A 449 -13.02 10.19 6.68
CA LEU A 449 -14.09 9.25 6.99
C LEU A 449 -13.46 8.06 7.73
N VAL A 450 -13.95 7.78 8.92
CA VAL A 450 -13.56 6.58 9.66
C VAL A 450 -14.64 5.52 9.48
N GLU A 451 -14.19 4.32 9.13
CA GLU A 451 -14.97 3.11 9.00
C GLU A 451 -14.63 2.17 10.17
N VAL A 452 -15.64 1.65 10.85
CA VAL A 452 -15.46 0.62 11.87
C VAL A 452 -16.36 -0.57 11.55
N ASP A 453 -15.74 -1.71 11.33
CA ASP A 453 -16.41 -2.98 11.10
C ASP A 453 -16.75 -3.65 12.44
N TYR A 454 -17.97 -4.01 12.65
CA TYR A 454 -18.45 -4.63 13.89
C TYR A 454 -18.90 -6.08 13.67
N SER A 455 -18.48 -6.96 14.57
CA SER A 455 -18.94 -8.33 14.68
C SER A 455 -20.35 -8.42 15.30
N ALA A 456 -20.96 -9.61 15.28
CA ALA A 456 -22.30 -9.87 15.82
C ALA A 456 -22.42 -9.52 17.31
N ASP A 457 -21.37 -9.70 18.09
CA ASP A 457 -21.28 -9.33 19.51
C ASP A 457 -20.89 -7.87 19.76
N ARG A 458 -20.95 -7.03 18.71
CA ARG A 458 -20.69 -5.59 18.72
C ARG A 458 -19.28 -5.19 19.10
N ARG A 459 -18.32 -6.10 18.98
CA ARG A 459 -16.89 -5.74 19.10
C ARG A 459 -16.36 -5.27 17.76
N ALA A 460 -15.46 -4.28 17.78
CA ALA A 460 -14.78 -3.84 16.56
C ALA A 460 -13.91 -4.97 16.00
N ALA A 461 -14.13 -5.31 14.75
CA ALA A 461 -13.39 -6.33 14.00
C ALA A 461 -12.32 -5.70 13.11
N PHE A 462 -12.52 -4.46 12.69
CA PHE A 462 -11.56 -3.66 11.94
C PHE A 462 -11.83 -2.17 12.11
N VAL A 463 -10.81 -1.34 11.88
CA VAL A 463 -10.91 0.12 11.82
C VAL A 463 -10.08 0.58 10.63
N ASP A 464 -10.67 1.38 9.77
CA ASP A 464 -10.03 1.98 8.61
C ASP A 464 -10.39 3.47 8.52
N TRP A 465 -9.62 4.26 7.81
CA TRP A 465 -9.92 5.67 7.60
C TRP A 465 -9.44 6.16 6.24
N TYR A 466 -10.20 7.07 5.69
CA TYR A 466 -9.98 7.67 4.38
C TYR A 466 -9.95 9.18 4.53
N ASP A 467 -8.86 9.83 4.14
CA ASP A 467 -8.79 11.28 4.08
C ASP A 467 -9.37 11.78 2.76
N TYR A 468 -10.07 12.93 2.81
CA TYR A 468 -10.68 13.58 1.66
C TYR A 468 -9.98 14.89 1.31
#